data_bce58d6d3d12a84d5c3c8ce3ca253321
#
_entry.id   bce58d6d3d12a84d5c3c8ce3ca253321
#
_cell.length_a   1.000
_cell.length_b   1.000
_cell.length_c   1.000
_cell.angle_alpha   90.00
_cell.angle_beta   90.00
_cell.angle_gamma   90.00
#
_symmetry.space_group_name_H-M   'P 1'
#
loop_
_entity.id
_entity.type
_entity.pdbx_description
1 polymer ?
#
loop_
_entity_poly.entity_id
_entity_poly.type
_entity_poly.pdbx_seq_one_letter_code
_entity_poly.pdbx_strand_id
1 'polypeptide(L)'
;MSKSTTTTHSSAQRFLTGITTSGTPHLGNYVGSIRPSVAASQGANAQSFYFLADYHALVKCDDPQRVQRSTLEIAASWLAAGLDPERVTFYRQSDIPEIPELMWLLTCVTGKGILNRAHAYKSQVDKNLGAGADPDDDVTTGLFMYPVLMAADILMFRANQVPVGRDQIQHIEMARDMAQRFNHLYGELLVLPAALVEESVATLPGLDGRKMSKSYDNTIPLFSSRNDLKKLVAGIVTDSKLPGEPKESEGSAVFQIYQAFASPEETAAFRQAYANGISWGDAKKQLYERIDRDVAPMRDRYEAFIADPAHIENTLQAGAKKARDVAIPLMRQLRSAVGLRRLSESGSLAGKQKPTKSVIPSFKQYREADGQFYFKLTDVDGELLLQSVGFPAPKDAGSVITQLQLGGERALADLEAKLLPMNPAQRLRALQALSVFAQATH
;
A
#
# COMPACT_ATOMS: atom_id res chain seq x y z
N MET A 1 -6.88 37.28 30.35
CA MET A 1 -7.15 35.90 29.92
C MET A 1 -7.06 35.85 28.40
N SER A 2 -5.88 35.54 27.87
CA SER A 2 -5.64 35.47 26.42
C SER A 2 -5.84 34.02 26.00
N LYS A 3 -6.84 33.75 25.14
CA LYS A 3 -7.08 32.45 24.56
C LYS A 3 -6.06 32.23 23.42
N SER A 4 -5.10 31.37 23.66
CA SER A 4 -4.21 30.85 22.60
C SER A 4 -5.03 30.00 21.64
N THR A 5 -5.30 30.51 20.47
CA THR A 5 -5.89 29.78 19.35
C THR A 5 -4.77 28.93 18.72
N THR A 6 -4.71 27.67 19.09
CA THR A 6 -3.87 26.69 18.42
C THR A 6 -4.45 26.44 17.03
N THR A 7 -3.88 27.07 16.02
CA THR A 7 -4.20 26.81 14.60
C THR A 7 -3.64 25.43 14.25
N THR A 8 -4.45 24.41 14.31
CA THR A 8 -4.15 23.11 13.69
C THR A 8 -4.08 23.32 12.18
N HIS A 9 -2.88 23.40 11.63
CA HIS A 9 -2.68 23.27 10.20
C HIS A 9 -3.18 21.89 9.79
N SER A 10 -4.41 21.81 9.28
CA SER A 10 -4.88 20.64 8.54
C SER A 10 -3.93 20.47 7.35
N SER A 11 -3.02 19.51 7.43
CA SER A 11 -2.20 19.15 6.29
C SER A 11 -3.12 18.72 5.15
N ALA A 12 -2.97 19.35 3.98
CA ALA A 12 -3.77 19.01 2.80
C ALA A 12 -3.75 17.50 2.58
N GLN A 13 -4.92 16.89 2.41
CA GLN A 13 -5.02 15.46 2.14
C GLN A 13 -4.41 15.16 0.78
N ARG A 14 -3.50 14.20 0.74
CA ARG A 14 -2.84 13.73 -0.47
C ARG A 14 -3.18 12.27 -0.70
N PHE A 15 -3.81 12.01 -1.83
CA PHE A 15 -4.18 10.66 -2.26
C PHE A 15 -3.21 10.17 -3.33
N LEU A 16 -2.83 8.91 -3.23
CA LEU A 16 -2.06 8.24 -4.27
C LEU A 16 -2.77 6.96 -4.69
N THR A 17 -2.99 6.82 -5.99
CA THR A 17 -3.56 5.60 -6.59
C THR A 17 -2.76 5.22 -7.83
N GLY A 18 -2.34 3.97 -7.90
CA GLY A 18 -1.64 3.42 -9.06
C GLY A 18 -2.37 2.24 -9.66
N ILE A 19 -2.21 2.04 -10.96
CA ILE A 19 -2.67 0.85 -11.65
C ILE A 19 -1.52 0.22 -12.44
N THR A 20 -1.28 -1.08 -12.20
CA THR A 20 -0.21 -1.82 -12.89
C THR A 20 -0.57 -2.01 -14.37
N THR A 21 0.36 -1.68 -15.26
CA THR A 21 0.19 -1.74 -16.71
C THR A 21 0.42 -3.15 -17.27
N SER A 22 -0.35 -4.12 -16.78
CA SER A 22 -0.19 -5.56 -17.10
C SER A 22 -1.31 -6.15 -17.97
N GLY A 23 -2.04 -5.32 -18.71
CA GLY A 23 -3.07 -5.75 -19.68
C GLY A 23 -4.29 -4.83 -19.71
N THR A 24 -5.21 -5.10 -20.63
CA THR A 24 -6.41 -4.31 -20.89
C THR A 24 -7.32 -4.19 -19.67
N PRO A 25 -7.83 -3.00 -19.32
CA PRO A 25 -8.80 -2.82 -18.24
C PRO A 25 -10.13 -3.54 -18.56
N HIS A 26 -10.74 -4.10 -17.52
CA HIS A 26 -12.05 -4.76 -17.61
C HIS A 26 -13.08 -4.09 -16.68
N LEU A 27 -14.36 -4.49 -16.78
CA LEU A 27 -15.45 -3.89 -15.99
C LEU A 27 -15.17 -3.92 -14.48
N GLY A 28 -14.51 -4.97 -13.97
CA GLY A 28 -14.11 -5.04 -12.57
C GLY A 28 -13.10 -3.96 -12.16
N ASN A 29 -12.14 -3.63 -13.04
CA ASN A 29 -11.20 -2.51 -12.79
C ASN A 29 -11.94 -1.16 -12.80
N TYR A 30 -12.91 -0.99 -13.71
CA TYR A 30 -13.69 0.24 -13.77
C TYR A 30 -14.51 0.46 -12.51
N VAL A 31 -15.31 -0.52 -12.12
CA VAL A 31 -16.17 -0.42 -10.93
C VAL A 31 -15.37 -0.36 -9.65
N GLY A 32 -14.32 -1.19 -9.55
CA GLY A 32 -13.56 -1.35 -8.32
C GLY A 32 -12.45 -0.31 -8.10
N SER A 33 -12.00 0.39 -9.13
CA SER A 33 -10.87 1.33 -9.01
C SER A 33 -11.06 2.60 -9.80
N ILE A 34 -11.24 2.53 -11.14
CA ILE A 34 -11.22 3.72 -12.00
C ILE A 34 -12.35 4.69 -11.63
N ARG A 35 -13.59 4.21 -11.60
CA ARG A 35 -14.78 5.04 -11.30
C ARG A 35 -14.74 5.69 -9.91
N PRO A 36 -14.45 4.97 -8.82
CA PRO A 36 -14.30 5.58 -7.49
C PRO A 36 -13.18 6.61 -7.44
N SER A 37 -12.04 6.31 -8.06
CA SER A 37 -10.89 7.23 -8.09
C SER A 37 -11.18 8.51 -8.87
N VAL A 38 -11.86 8.41 -10.03
CA VAL A 38 -12.31 9.58 -10.80
C VAL A 38 -13.29 10.42 -9.98
N ALA A 39 -14.24 9.79 -9.30
CA ALA A 39 -15.19 10.50 -8.42
C ALA A 39 -14.46 11.20 -7.26
N ALA A 40 -13.51 10.52 -6.59
CA ALA A 40 -12.71 11.10 -5.52
C ALA A 40 -11.83 12.27 -5.99
N SER A 41 -11.33 12.24 -7.23
CA SER A 41 -10.50 13.30 -7.80
C SER A 41 -11.25 14.63 -7.99
N GLN A 42 -12.57 14.60 -7.99
CA GLN A 42 -13.41 15.79 -8.15
C GLN A 42 -13.59 16.58 -6.84
N GLY A 43 -13.16 16.05 -5.69
CA GLY A 43 -13.23 16.70 -4.38
C GLY A 43 -12.37 17.97 -4.31
N ALA A 44 -12.91 19.04 -3.66
CA ALA A 44 -12.34 20.39 -3.70
C ALA A 44 -11.02 20.59 -2.93
N ASN A 45 -10.67 19.69 -1.97
CA ASN A 45 -9.57 19.90 -1.01
C ASN A 45 -8.49 18.81 -1.03
N ALA A 46 -8.40 18.01 -2.08
CA ALA A 46 -7.48 16.88 -2.16
C ALA A 46 -6.46 17.07 -3.29
N GLN A 47 -5.17 16.89 -2.99
CA GLN A 47 -4.15 16.68 -4.00
C GLN A 47 -4.14 15.21 -4.36
N SER A 48 -4.50 14.88 -5.60
CA SER A 48 -4.58 13.50 -6.06
C SER A 48 -3.47 13.20 -7.07
N PHE A 49 -2.75 12.11 -6.79
CA PHE A 49 -1.70 11.58 -7.64
C PHE A 49 -2.19 10.25 -8.21
N TYR A 50 -2.25 10.14 -9.53
CA TYR A 50 -2.65 8.92 -10.23
C TYR A 50 -1.53 8.52 -11.17
N PHE A 51 -1.10 7.26 -11.10
CA PHE A 51 0.02 6.83 -11.91
C PHE A 51 -0.16 5.47 -12.57
N LEU A 52 0.50 5.33 -13.69
CA LEU A 52 0.65 4.09 -14.43
C LEU A 52 1.91 3.38 -13.90
N ALA A 53 1.71 2.25 -13.22
CA ALA A 53 2.76 1.52 -12.53
C ALA A 53 3.49 0.56 -13.49
N ASP A 54 4.23 1.11 -14.44
CA ASP A 54 4.92 0.37 -15.49
C ASP A 54 6.17 -0.37 -14.98
N TYR A 55 6.93 0.15 -14.01
CA TYR A 55 7.98 -0.62 -13.36
C TYR A 55 7.43 -1.84 -12.61
N HIS A 56 6.28 -1.71 -11.96
CA HIS A 56 5.63 -2.85 -11.31
C HIS A 56 5.17 -3.91 -12.33
N ALA A 57 4.84 -3.51 -13.55
CA ALA A 57 4.47 -4.46 -14.59
C ALA A 57 5.61 -5.41 -14.95
N LEU A 58 6.86 -4.94 -14.92
CA LEU A 58 8.05 -5.73 -15.25
C LEU A 58 8.28 -6.91 -14.30
N VAL A 59 7.68 -6.92 -13.11
CA VAL A 59 7.78 -8.04 -12.16
C VAL A 59 7.16 -9.33 -12.74
N LYS A 60 6.17 -9.20 -13.64
CA LYS A 60 5.37 -10.32 -14.17
C LYS A 60 5.20 -10.30 -15.70
N CYS A 61 5.77 -9.32 -16.37
CA CYS A 61 5.60 -9.14 -17.81
C CYS A 61 6.95 -8.84 -18.46
N ASP A 62 7.42 -9.75 -19.27
CA ASP A 62 8.66 -9.67 -20.04
C ASP A 62 8.43 -9.30 -21.52
N ASP A 63 7.17 -9.04 -21.92
CA ASP A 63 6.79 -8.60 -23.26
C ASP A 63 6.72 -7.07 -23.31
N PRO A 64 7.69 -6.38 -23.97
CA PRO A 64 7.73 -4.92 -24.04
C PRO A 64 6.52 -4.33 -24.80
N GLN A 65 6.02 -5.02 -25.82
CA GLN A 65 4.88 -4.55 -26.60
C GLN A 65 3.59 -4.59 -25.75
N ARG A 66 3.45 -5.60 -24.93
CA ARG A 66 2.33 -5.73 -24.01
C ARG A 66 2.36 -4.65 -22.92
N VAL A 67 3.52 -4.34 -22.35
CA VAL A 67 3.68 -3.26 -21.37
C VAL A 67 3.31 -1.93 -22.00
N GLN A 68 3.85 -1.62 -23.18
CA GLN A 68 3.58 -0.38 -23.90
C GLN A 68 2.09 -0.24 -24.25
N ARG A 69 1.48 -1.27 -24.84
CA ARG A 69 0.05 -1.28 -25.18
C ARG A 69 -0.81 -1.08 -23.93
N SER A 70 -0.52 -1.82 -22.84
CA SER A 70 -1.28 -1.70 -21.59
C SER A 70 -1.17 -0.30 -20.99
N THR A 71 -0.01 0.33 -21.06
CA THR A 71 0.20 1.71 -20.60
C THR A 71 -0.71 2.67 -21.36
N LEU A 72 -0.75 2.56 -22.68
CA LEU A 72 -1.62 3.38 -23.54
C LEU A 72 -3.10 3.14 -23.22
N GLU A 73 -3.54 1.87 -23.21
CA GLU A 73 -4.94 1.50 -22.99
C GLU A 73 -5.44 1.93 -21.59
N ILE A 74 -4.61 1.81 -20.56
CA ILE A 74 -4.97 2.20 -19.20
C ILE A 74 -5.03 3.73 -19.09
N ALA A 75 -4.07 4.46 -19.67
CA ALA A 75 -4.11 5.93 -19.70
C ALA A 75 -5.38 6.42 -20.42
N ALA A 76 -5.64 5.90 -21.61
CA ALA A 76 -6.85 6.21 -22.38
C ALA A 76 -8.12 5.91 -21.56
N SER A 77 -8.14 4.79 -20.83
CA SER A 77 -9.29 4.39 -20.01
C SER A 77 -9.58 5.36 -18.86
N TRP A 78 -8.55 5.84 -18.17
CA TRP A 78 -8.73 6.83 -17.11
C TRP A 78 -9.24 8.16 -17.62
N LEU A 79 -8.67 8.65 -18.72
CA LEU A 79 -9.10 9.89 -19.36
C LEU A 79 -10.53 9.76 -19.91
N ALA A 80 -10.84 8.65 -20.56
CA ALA A 80 -12.17 8.38 -21.08
C ALA A 80 -13.23 8.27 -20.00
N ALA A 81 -12.86 7.72 -18.82
CA ALA A 81 -13.73 7.66 -17.66
C ALA A 81 -13.95 9.01 -16.96
N GLY A 82 -13.24 10.07 -17.38
CA GLY A 82 -13.44 11.44 -16.91
C GLY A 82 -12.40 11.92 -15.90
N LEU A 83 -11.22 11.27 -15.83
CA LEU A 83 -10.09 11.83 -15.08
C LEU A 83 -9.66 13.14 -15.74
N ASP A 84 -9.64 14.23 -14.96
CA ASP A 84 -9.22 15.56 -15.44
C ASP A 84 -7.74 15.79 -15.08
N PRO A 85 -6.82 15.74 -16.06
CA PRO A 85 -5.38 15.89 -15.83
C PRO A 85 -4.98 17.31 -15.40
N GLU A 86 -5.87 18.31 -15.53
CA GLU A 86 -5.61 19.66 -15.00
C GLU A 86 -5.82 19.71 -13.48
N ARG A 87 -6.74 18.91 -12.97
CA ARG A 87 -7.07 18.85 -11.54
C ARG A 87 -6.21 17.90 -10.74
N VAL A 88 -5.67 16.87 -11.39
CA VAL A 88 -4.85 15.83 -10.75
C VAL A 88 -3.45 15.79 -11.33
N THR A 89 -2.54 15.13 -10.62
CA THR A 89 -1.21 14.79 -11.14
C THR A 89 -1.30 13.38 -11.73
N PHE A 90 -1.42 13.29 -13.06
CA PHE A 90 -1.53 12.02 -13.78
C PHE A 90 -0.26 11.75 -14.56
N TYR A 91 0.48 10.68 -14.23
CA TYR A 91 1.80 10.42 -14.77
C TYR A 91 2.11 8.93 -14.92
N ARG A 92 3.16 8.61 -15.65
CA ARG A 92 3.75 7.28 -15.75
C ARG A 92 4.91 7.17 -14.76
N GLN A 93 4.97 6.07 -14.02
CA GLN A 93 5.95 5.86 -12.94
C GLN A 93 7.39 6.01 -13.44
N SER A 94 7.71 5.44 -14.61
CA SER A 94 9.05 5.51 -15.21
C SER A 94 9.49 6.91 -15.65
N ASP A 95 8.59 7.89 -15.72
CA ASP A 95 8.94 9.28 -15.99
C ASP A 95 9.45 10.02 -14.74
N ILE A 96 9.46 9.36 -13.58
CA ILE A 96 9.91 9.92 -12.29
C ILE A 96 11.18 9.18 -11.81
N PRO A 97 12.37 9.56 -12.29
CA PRO A 97 13.62 8.89 -11.94
C PRO A 97 13.96 8.98 -10.45
N GLU A 98 13.33 9.87 -9.72
CA GLU A 98 13.45 10.01 -8.27
C GLU A 98 12.87 8.80 -7.51
N ILE A 99 11.89 8.09 -8.07
CA ILE A 99 11.25 6.92 -7.42
C ILE A 99 12.24 5.75 -7.25
N PRO A 100 12.94 5.25 -8.30
CA PRO A 100 13.97 4.23 -8.14
C PRO A 100 15.10 4.64 -7.20
N GLU A 101 15.45 5.92 -7.17
CA GLU A 101 16.45 6.42 -6.23
C GLU A 101 15.96 6.34 -4.79
N LEU A 102 14.72 6.76 -4.50
CA LEU A 102 14.13 6.60 -3.18
C LEU A 102 14.01 5.13 -2.80
N MET A 103 13.62 4.26 -3.73
CA MET A 103 13.59 2.81 -3.52
C MET A 103 14.94 2.31 -3.01
N TRP A 104 16.06 2.76 -3.60
CA TRP A 104 17.39 2.38 -3.15
C TRP A 104 17.68 2.85 -1.71
N LEU A 105 17.35 4.09 -1.37
CA LEU A 105 17.53 4.61 -0.02
C LEU A 105 16.70 3.82 1.01
N LEU A 106 15.47 3.46 0.67
CA LEU A 106 14.60 2.63 1.51
C LEU A 106 15.13 1.19 1.63
N THR A 107 15.65 0.62 0.55
CA THR A 107 16.27 -0.72 0.54
C THR A 107 17.39 -0.81 1.58
N CYS A 108 18.24 0.23 1.69
CA CYS A 108 19.37 0.27 2.61
C CYS A 108 18.94 0.27 4.10
N VAL A 109 17.72 0.66 4.41
CA VAL A 109 17.20 0.69 5.81
C VAL A 109 16.18 -0.41 6.09
N THR A 110 15.74 -1.16 5.07
CA THR A 110 14.71 -2.19 5.20
C THR A 110 15.32 -3.52 5.61
N GLY A 111 14.85 -4.07 6.72
CA GLY A 111 15.26 -5.41 7.17
C GLY A 111 14.66 -6.50 6.26
N LYS A 112 15.50 -7.48 5.82
CA LYS A 112 15.06 -8.62 5.01
C LYS A 112 13.83 -9.34 5.58
N GLY A 113 13.70 -9.42 6.92
CA GLY A 113 12.58 -10.06 7.60
C GLY A 113 11.21 -9.42 7.31
N ILE A 114 11.15 -8.13 6.97
CA ILE A 114 9.92 -7.46 6.53
C ILE A 114 9.52 -8.01 5.16
N LEU A 115 10.45 -8.08 4.22
CA LEU A 115 10.22 -8.55 2.85
C LEU A 115 9.86 -10.05 2.81
N ASN A 116 10.46 -10.86 3.68
CA ASN A 116 10.12 -12.29 3.79
C ASN A 116 8.63 -12.55 4.16
N ARG A 117 7.97 -11.56 4.78
CA ARG A 117 6.55 -11.65 5.15
C ARG A 117 5.59 -11.10 4.09
N ALA A 118 6.12 -10.51 3.01
CA ALA A 118 5.28 -9.98 1.93
C ALA A 118 4.45 -11.09 1.28
N HIS A 119 3.14 -10.84 1.11
CA HIS A 119 2.20 -11.87 0.65
C HIS A 119 2.61 -12.54 -0.65
N ALA A 120 3.08 -11.79 -1.66
CA ALA A 120 3.44 -12.38 -2.96
C ALA A 120 4.65 -13.31 -2.86
N TYR A 121 5.71 -12.89 -2.13
CA TYR A 121 6.88 -13.73 -1.89
C TYR A 121 6.48 -15.00 -1.13
N LYS A 122 5.77 -14.83 -0.01
CA LYS A 122 5.32 -15.97 0.81
C LYS A 122 4.45 -16.95 0.01
N SER A 123 3.52 -16.44 -0.79
CA SER A 123 2.66 -17.28 -1.64
C SER A 123 3.47 -18.09 -2.68
N GLN A 124 4.54 -17.51 -3.25
CA GLN A 124 5.40 -18.22 -4.17
C GLN A 124 6.22 -19.29 -3.42
N VAL A 125 6.79 -18.96 -2.26
CA VAL A 125 7.49 -19.91 -1.40
C VAL A 125 6.59 -21.08 -1.00
N ASP A 126 5.37 -20.82 -0.54
CA ASP A 126 4.39 -21.84 -0.14
C ASP A 126 4.04 -22.76 -1.33
N LYS A 127 3.90 -22.21 -2.53
CA LYS A 127 3.67 -22.96 -3.78
C LYS A 127 4.86 -23.88 -4.12
N ASN A 128 6.08 -23.35 -4.04
CA ASN A 128 7.31 -24.08 -4.35
C ASN A 128 7.51 -25.24 -3.37
N LEU A 129 7.35 -24.99 -2.07
CA LEU A 129 7.42 -26.01 -1.02
C LEU A 129 6.35 -27.10 -1.23
N GLY A 130 5.12 -26.71 -1.60
CA GLY A 130 4.05 -27.66 -1.92
C GLY A 130 4.35 -28.52 -3.15
N ALA A 131 5.19 -28.04 -4.06
CA ALA A 131 5.66 -28.79 -5.23
C ALA A 131 6.97 -29.59 -4.96
N GLY A 132 7.55 -29.48 -3.75
CA GLY A 132 8.82 -30.11 -3.41
C GLY A 132 10.05 -29.44 -4.07
N ALA A 133 9.90 -28.19 -4.53
CA ALA A 133 10.96 -27.39 -5.13
C ALA A 133 11.70 -26.53 -4.10
N ASP A 134 12.79 -25.87 -4.53
CA ASP A 134 13.48 -24.89 -3.68
C ASP A 134 12.54 -23.72 -3.35
N PRO A 135 12.54 -23.23 -2.09
CA PRO A 135 11.67 -22.10 -1.69
C PRO A 135 11.74 -20.88 -2.59
N ASP A 136 12.94 -20.58 -3.10
CA ASP A 136 13.21 -19.40 -3.94
C ASP A 136 13.18 -19.72 -5.46
N ASP A 137 12.74 -20.92 -5.86
CA ASP A 137 12.61 -21.29 -7.27
C ASP A 137 11.63 -20.33 -7.98
N ASP A 138 12.04 -19.83 -9.15
CA ASP A 138 11.30 -18.84 -9.94
C ASP A 138 11.03 -17.49 -9.21
N VAL A 139 11.68 -17.22 -8.07
CA VAL A 139 11.57 -15.95 -7.36
C VAL A 139 12.58 -14.94 -7.90
N THR A 140 12.12 -13.99 -8.70
CA THR A 140 12.98 -12.89 -9.13
C THR A 140 13.21 -11.90 -7.99
N THR A 141 14.38 -11.22 -7.99
CA THR A 141 14.62 -10.11 -7.06
C THR A 141 13.55 -9.01 -7.17
N GLY A 142 12.99 -8.80 -8.36
CA GLY A 142 11.87 -7.89 -8.60
C GLY A 142 10.62 -8.27 -7.79
N LEU A 143 10.26 -9.57 -7.79
CA LEU A 143 9.14 -10.08 -6.99
C LEU A 143 9.39 -9.93 -5.48
N PHE A 144 10.63 -10.08 -5.03
CA PHE A 144 11.00 -9.91 -3.62
C PHE A 144 11.02 -8.44 -3.19
N MET A 145 11.45 -7.54 -4.08
CA MET A 145 11.73 -6.12 -3.76
C MET A 145 10.58 -5.16 -4.12
N TYR A 146 9.56 -5.58 -4.90
CA TYR A 146 8.50 -4.66 -5.31
C TYR A 146 7.77 -3.95 -4.14
N PRO A 147 7.66 -4.49 -2.90
CA PRO A 147 7.08 -3.74 -1.80
C PRO A 147 7.88 -2.49 -1.43
N VAL A 148 9.19 -2.48 -1.67
CA VAL A 148 10.04 -1.30 -1.45
C VAL A 148 9.81 -0.26 -2.56
N LEU A 149 9.60 -0.71 -3.80
CA LEU A 149 9.23 0.19 -4.90
C LEU A 149 7.86 0.83 -4.63
N MET A 150 6.86 0.05 -4.18
CA MET A 150 5.54 0.58 -3.82
C MET A 150 5.63 1.56 -2.64
N ALA A 151 6.49 1.30 -1.65
CA ALA A 151 6.74 2.25 -0.57
C ALA A 151 7.36 3.55 -1.12
N ALA A 152 8.29 3.46 -2.09
CA ALA A 152 8.87 4.64 -2.72
C ALA A 152 7.82 5.46 -3.49
N ASP A 153 6.91 4.83 -4.23
CA ASP A 153 5.79 5.51 -4.90
C ASP A 153 4.97 6.35 -3.91
N ILE A 154 4.60 5.76 -2.79
CA ILE A 154 3.75 6.39 -1.77
C ILE A 154 4.47 7.52 -1.05
N LEU A 155 5.70 7.26 -0.60
CA LEU A 155 6.46 8.18 0.24
C LEU A 155 7.02 9.37 -0.55
N MET A 156 7.29 9.20 -1.86
CA MET A 156 7.79 10.26 -2.74
C MET A 156 6.88 11.48 -2.76
N PHE A 157 5.57 11.26 -2.78
CA PHE A 157 4.60 12.35 -2.89
C PHE A 157 3.99 12.75 -1.54
N ARG A 158 4.55 12.22 -0.43
CA ARG A 158 4.03 12.46 0.92
C ARG A 158 2.53 12.15 1.02
N ALA A 159 2.09 11.10 0.33
CA ALA A 159 0.70 10.66 0.37
C ALA A 159 0.36 10.18 1.79
N ASN A 160 -0.61 10.84 2.41
CA ASN A 160 -1.09 10.48 3.75
C ASN A 160 -2.33 9.58 3.70
N GLN A 161 -2.97 9.47 2.54
CA GLN A 161 -4.10 8.57 2.29
C GLN A 161 -3.87 7.75 1.02
N VAL A 162 -3.95 6.42 1.13
CA VAL A 162 -3.75 5.51 0.00
C VAL A 162 -4.99 4.62 -0.12
N PRO A 163 -5.90 4.90 -1.08
CA PRO A 163 -7.04 4.04 -1.35
C PRO A 163 -6.58 2.67 -1.85
N VAL A 164 -6.91 1.63 -1.11
CA VAL A 164 -6.47 0.25 -1.42
C VAL A 164 -7.54 -0.78 -1.08
N GLY A 165 -7.54 -1.90 -1.80
CA GLY A 165 -8.24 -3.11 -1.38
C GLY A 165 -7.62 -3.72 -0.12
N ARG A 166 -8.39 -4.56 0.57
CA ARG A 166 -7.94 -5.22 1.82
C ARG A 166 -6.65 -6.04 1.66
N ASP A 167 -6.43 -6.62 0.49
CA ASP A 167 -5.23 -7.39 0.14
C ASP A 167 -3.94 -6.54 0.07
N GLN A 168 -4.06 -5.21 -0.03
CA GLN A 168 -2.94 -4.29 -0.13
C GLN A 168 -2.59 -3.59 1.20
N ILE A 169 -3.37 -3.78 2.26
CA ILE A 169 -3.13 -3.15 3.58
C ILE A 169 -1.73 -3.45 4.08
N GLN A 170 -1.26 -4.69 3.94
CA GLN A 170 0.08 -5.09 4.36
C GLN A 170 1.17 -4.24 3.71
N HIS A 171 1.04 -3.89 2.43
CA HIS A 171 2.04 -3.07 1.75
C HIS A 171 2.09 -1.64 2.30
N ILE A 172 0.94 -1.09 2.72
CA ILE A 172 0.90 0.24 3.36
C ILE A 172 1.57 0.18 4.74
N GLU A 173 1.34 -0.89 5.52
CA GLU A 173 2.04 -1.11 6.79
C GLU A 173 3.55 -1.25 6.59
N MET A 174 3.99 -2.00 5.58
CA MET A 174 5.40 -2.11 5.23
C MET A 174 6.00 -0.75 4.84
N ALA A 175 5.29 0.08 4.07
CA ALA A 175 5.72 1.43 3.72
C ALA A 175 5.86 2.33 4.97
N ARG A 176 4.95 2.19 5.95
CA ARG A 176 5.05 2.87 7.24
C ARG A 176 6.28 2.45 8.02
N ASP A 177 6.53 1.14 8.13
CA ASP A 177 7.71 0.60 8.84
C ASP A 177 9.01 1.11 8.22
N MET A 178 9.10 1.12 6.88
CA MET A 178 10.25 1.66 6.14
C MET A 178 10.44 3.15 6.41
N ALA A 179 9.36 3.93 6.35
CA ALA A 179 9.39 5.37 6.62
C ALA A 179 9.79 5.68 8.06
N GLN A 180 9.24 4.97 9.04
CA GLN A 180 9.62 5.10 10.46
C GLN A 180 11.09 4.79 10.67
N ARG A 181 11.58 3.71 10.07
CA ARG A 181 13.00 3.34 10.17
C ARG A 181 13.92 4.39 9.55
N PHE A 182 13.53 4.90 8.38
CA PHE A 182 14.27 5.99 7.72
C PHE A 182 14.28 7.26 8.59
N ASN A 183 13.12 7.67 9.07
CA ASN A 183 12.96 8.85 9.92
C ASN A 183 13.76 8.74 11.23
N HIS A 184 13.76 7.57 11.84
CA HIS A 184 14.55 7.30 13.03
C HIS A 184 16.07 7.50 12.81
N LEU A 185 16.58 7.14 11.63
CA LEU A 185 18.01 7.22 11.33
C LEU A 185 18.43 8.61 10.85
N TYR A 186 17.57 9.29 10.09
CA TYR A 186 17.96 10.47 9.32
C TYR A 186 17.13 11.72 9.61
N GLY A 187 16.15 11.64 10.53
CA GLY A 187 15.24 12.72 10.90
C GLY A 187 13.90 12.63 10.20
N GLU A 188 12.89 13.33 10.72
CA GLU A 188 11.48 13.32 10.27
C GLU A 188 11.31 13.95 8.89
N LEU A 189 11.55 13.16 7.84
CA LEU A 189 11.51 13.60 6.44
C LEU A 189 10.36 12.97 5.66
N LEU A 190 9.99 11.73 5.99
CA LEU A 190 8.97 10.95 5.30
C LEU A 190 7.65 10.98 6.07
N VAL A 191 6.54 11.21 5.37
CA VAL A 191 5.19 11.19 5.93
C VAL A 191 4.71 9.74 6.00
N LEU A 192 4.11 9.35 7.13
CA LEU A 192 3.58 8.00 7.31
C LEU A 192 2.22 7.87 6.63
N PRO A 193 2.06 6.99 5.63
CA PRO A 193 0.80 6.80 4.93
C PRO A 193 -0.23 6.05 5.79
N ALA A 194 -1.52 6.26 5.51
CA ALA A 194 -2.62 5.46 6.03
C ALA A 194 -3.38 4.78 4.89
N ALA A 195 -3.73 3.52 5.07
CA ALA A 195 -4.62 2.84 4.13
C ALA A 195 -6.04 3.40 4.27
N LEU A 196 -6.63 3.81 3.15
CA LEU A 196 -8.05 4.08 3.04
C LEU A 196 -8.73 2.86 2.43
N VAL A 197 -9.33 2.03 3.28
CA VAL A 197 -10.00 0.81 2.83
C VAL A 197 -11.42 1.17 2.41
N GLU A 198 -11.71 1.08 1.12
CA GLU A 198 -13.08 1.19 0.63
C GLU A 198 -13.79 -0.15 0.83
N GLU A 199 -14.68 -0.22 1.84
CA GLU A 199 -15.45 -1.44 2.13
C GLU A 199 -16.39 -1.84 1.00
N SER A 200 -16.74 -0.91 0.13
CA SER A 200 -17.70 -1.09 -0.96
C SER A 200 -17.08 -1.41 -2.33
N VAL A 201 -15.78 -1.70 -2.42
CA VAL A 201 -15.19 -2.10 -3.70
C VAL A 201 -15.79 -3.44 -4.12
N ALA A 202 -16.89 -3.36 -4.87
CA ALA A 202 -17.59 -4.53 -5.40
C ALA A 202 -16.63 -5.32 -6.30
N THR A 203 -16.27 -6.50 -5.86
CA THR A 203 -15.57 -7.46 -6.70
C THR A 203 -16.58 -8.03 -7.69
N LEU A 204 -16.48 -7.66 -8.98
CA LEU A 204 -17.39 -8.18 -9.98
C LEU A 204 -17.10 -9.65 -10.32
N PRO A 205 -18.14 -10.47 -10.50
CA PRO A 205 -17.97 -11.78 -11.10
C PRO A 205 -17.61 -11.68 -12.58
N GLY A 206 -16.82 -12.63 -13.08
CA GLY A 206 -16.52 -12.78 -14.50
C GLY A 206 -17.56 -13.64 -15.24
N LEU A 207 -17.22 -14.03 -16.47
CA LEU A 207 -18.09 -14.83 -17.34
C LEU A 207 -18.49 -16.18 -16.72
N ASP A 208 -17.63 -16.75 -15.89
CA ASP A 208 -17.78 -18.06 -15.23
C ASP A 208 -18.34 -17.97 -13.80
N GLY A 209 -18.72 -16.78 -13.35
CA GLY A 209 -19.26 -16.52 -12.01
C GLY A 209 -18.20 -16.35 -10.91
N ARG A 210 -16.94 -16.74 -11.14
CA ARG A 210 -15.81 -16.45 -10.24
C ARG A 210 -15.44 -14.98 -10.32
N LYS A 211 -14.61 -14.49 -9.39
CA LYS A 211 -14.04 -13.13 -9.45
C LYS A 211 -13.51 -12.83 -10.84
N MET A 212 -13.90 -11.70 -11.45
CA MET A 212 -13.39 -11.24 -12.73
C MET A 212 -11.90 -10.98 -12.65
N SER A 213 -11.12 -11.75 -13.40
CA SER A 213 -9.65 -11.68 -13.38
C SER A 213 -9.06 -12.15 -14.69
N LYS A 214 -8.03 -11.47 -15.16
CA LYS A 214 -7.25 -11.87 -16.33
C LYS A 214 -6.64 -13.26 -16.19
N SER A 215 -6.28 -13.67 -14.97
CA SER A 215 -5.71 -14.99 -14.67
C SER A 215 -6.71 -16.13 -14.88
N TYR A 216 -8.01 -15.84 -14.90
CA TYR A 216 -9.07 -16.84 -15.12
C TYR A 216 -9.65 -16.77 -16.54
N ASP A 217 -9.15 -15.87 -17.37
CA ASP A 217 -9.67 -15.61 -18.72
C ASP A 217 -11.20 -15.42 -18.77
N ASN A 218 -11.74 -14.79 -17.72
CA ASN A 218 -13.19 -14.62 -17.51
C ASN A 218 -13.60 -13.14 -17.53
N THR A 219 -12.77 -12.26 -18.10
CA THR A 219 -12.99 -10.82 -18.06
C THR A 219 -13.92 -10.31 -19.16
N ILE A 220 -14.61 -9.20 -18.89
CA ILE A 220 -15.31 -8.38 -19.89
C ILE A 220 -14.50 -7.11 -20.04
N PRO A 221 -13.75 -6.91 -21.17
CA PRO A 221 -12.96 -5.69 -21.39
C PRO A 221 -13.85 -4.46 -21.36
N LEU A 222 -13.39 -3.37 -20.72
CA LEU A 222 -14.19 -2.18 -20.45
C LEU A 222 -14.72 -1.53 -21.75
N PHE A 223 -13.87 -1.42 -22.76
CA PHE A 223 -14.21 -0.78 -24.03
C PHE A 223 -14.33 -1.79 -25.19
N SER A 224 -14.94 -2.95 -24.90
CA SER A 224 -15.35 -3.87 -25.96
C SER A 224 -16.30 -3.18 -26.96
N SER A 225 -16.22 -3.58 -28.23
CA SER A 225 -17.24 -3.16 -29.21
C SER A 225 -18.65 -3.57 -28.73
N ARG A 226 -19.67 -2.85 -29.19
CA ARG A 226 -21.06 -3.19 -28.84
C ARG A 226 -21.41 -4.66 -29.13
N ASN A 227 -20.92 -5.17 -30.25
CA ASN A 227 -21.18 -6.56 -30.64
C ASN A 227 -20.43 -7.55 -29.75
N ASP A 228 -19.19 -7.25 -29.38
CA ASP A 228 -18.43 -8.13 -28.51
C ASP A 228 -18.94 -8.07 -27.08
N LEU A 229 -19.30 -6.89 -26.55
CA LEU A 229 -19.94 -6.76 -25.24
C LEU A 229 -21.24 -7.60 -25.19
N LYS A 230 -22.07 -7.53 -26.24
CA LYS A 230 -23.31 -8.34 -26.33
C LYS A 230 -23.02 -9.84 -26.30
N LYS A 231 -22.00 -10.31 -27.04
CA LYS A 231 -21.57 -11.73 -27.05
C LYS A 231 -21.06 -12.16 -25.67
N LEU A 232 -20.18 -11.34 -25.05
CA LEU A 232 -19.61 -11.65 -23.75
C LEU A 232 -20.71 -11.73 -22.67
N VAL A 233 -21.64 -10.77 -22.62
CA VAL A 233 -22.77 -10.78 -21.69
C VAL A 233 -23.66 -11.99 -21.94
N ALA A 234 -23.92 -12.36 -23.19
CA ALA A 234 -24.69 -13.57 -23.52
C ALA A 234 -23.98 -14.85 -23.02
N GLY A 235 -22.64 -14.85 -22.97
CA GLY A 235 -21.82 -15.97 -22.49
C GLY A 235 -21.72 -16.13 -20.97
N ILE A 236 -22.23 -15.19 -20.17
CA ILE A 236 -22.21 -15.30 -18.70
C ILE A 236 -22.96 -16.56 -18.26
N VAL A 237 -22.33 -17.38 -17.41
CA VAL A 237 -22.93 -18.62 -16.88
C VAL A 237 -24.16 -18.30 -16.04
N THR A 238 -25.22 -19.05 -16.24
CA THR A 238 -26.51 -18.98 -15.51
C THR A 238 -26.96 -20.38 -15.17
N ASP A 239 -27.91 -20.49 -14.25
CA ASP A 239 -28.56 -21.77 -13.94
C ASP A 239 -29.52 -22.23 -15.08
N SER A 240 -30.15 -23.40 -14.91
CA SER A 240 -31.04 -24.03 -15.87
C SER A 240 -32.53 -23.65 -15.70
N LYS A 241 -32.87 -22.65 -14.86
CA LYS A 241 -34.27 -22.24 -14.62
C LYS A 241 -34.91 -21.69 -15.91
N LEU A 242 -36.10 -22.15 -16.18
CA LEU A 242 -36.89 -21.80 -17.37
C LEU A 242 -37.52 -20.40 -17.26
N PRO A 243 -37.95 -19.77 -18.38
CA PRO A 243 -38.79 -18.59 -18.34
C PRO A 243 -40.06 -18.84 -17.52
N GLY A 244 -40.45 -17.88 -16.67
CA GLY A 244 -41.58 -18.00 -15.75
C GLY A 244 -41.21 -18.60 -14.37
N GLU A 245 -40.08 -19.26 -14.23
CA GLU A 245 -39.60 -19.74 -12.93
C GLU A 245 -38.90 -18.62 -12.17
N PRO A 246 -39.23 -18.36 -10.89
CA PRO A 246 -38.53 -17.37 -10.06
C PRO A 246 -37.05 -17.68 -9.96
N LYS A 247 -36.21 -16.64 -10.11
CA LYS A 247 -34.77 -16.71 -10.04
C LYS A 247 -34.23 -15.99 -8.80
N GLU A 248 -33.16 -16.52 -8.25
CA GLU A 248 -32.48 -15.87 -7.13
C GLU A 248 -31.50 -14.80 -7.62
N SER A 249 -31.57 -13.61 -7.03
CA SER A 249 -30.62 -12.53 -7.31
C SER A 249 -29.29 -12.73 -6.62
N GLU A 250 -29.30 -13.37 -5.44
CA GLU A 250 -28.07 -13.68 -4.70
C GLU A 250 -27.26 -14.77 -5.43
N GLY A 251 -25.95 -14.54 -5.57
CA GLY A 251 -25.06 -15.46 -6.30
C GLY A 251 -25.15 -15.38 -7.83
N SER A 252 -26.13 -14.67 -8.41
CA SER A 252 -26.24 -14.48 -9.86
C SER A 252 -25.20 -13.47 -10.36
N ALA A 253 -24.27 -13.92 -11.22
CA ALA A 253 -23.29 -13.03 -11.86
C ALA A 253 -23.96 -11.91 -12.67
N VAL A 254 -25.03 -12.25 -13.40
CA VAL A 254 -25.80 -11.28 -14.20
C VAL A 254 -26.38 -10.19 -13.29
N PHE A 255 -26.96 -10.59 -12.13
CA PHE A 255 -27.53 -9.63 -11.19
C PHE A 255 -26.47 -8.76 -10.52
N GLN A 256 -25.36 -9.34 -10.05
CA GLN A 256 -24.30 -8.60 -9.38
C GLN A 256 -23.65 -7.58 -10.31
N ILE A 257 -23.38 -7.93 -11.58
CA ILE A 257 -22.85 -6.98 -12.56
C ILE A 257 -23.88 -5.88 -12.84
N TYR A 258 -25.16 -6.21 -13.00
CA TYR A 258 -26.23 -5.22 -13.22
C TYR A 258 -26.28 -4.21 -12.07
N GLN A 259 -26.32 -4.70 -10.83
CA GLN A 259 -26.35 -3.89 -9.62
C GLN A 259 -25.18 -2.91 -9.52
N ALA A 260 -23.99 -3.29 -9.99
CA ALA A 260 -22.82 -2.44 -9.95
C ALA A 260 -22.91 -1.20 -10.88
N PHE A 261 -23.80 -1.23 -11.87
CA PHE A 261 -24.03 -0.14 -12.81
C PHE A 261 -25.38 0.57 -12.58
N ALA A 262 -26.33 -0.09 -11.96
CA ALA A 262 -27.72 0.36 -11.81
C ALA A 262 -27.92 1.26 -10.58
N SER A 263 -28.94 2.13 -10.63
CA SER A 263 -29.42 2.83 -9.44
C SER A 263 -30.08 1.86 -8.44
N PRO A 264 -30.31 2.28 -7.19
CA PRO A 264 -31.10 1.47 -6.24
C PRO A 264 -32.48 1.09 -6.76
N GLU A 265 -33.16 2.00 -7.46
CA GLU A 265 -34.50 1.80 -8.06
C GLU A 265 -34.43 0.81 -9.22
N GLU A 266 -33.47 0.97 -10.13
CA GLU A 266 -33.23 0.03 -11.25
C GLU A 266 -32.91 -1.38 -10.70
N THR A 267 -32.08 -1.45 -9.65
CA THR A 267 -31.73 -2.71 -8.97
C THR A 267 -32.95 -3.40 -8.35
N ALA A 268 -33.83 -2.62 -7.70
CA ALA A 268 -35.06 -3.17 -7.11
C ALA A 268 -36.01 -3.69 -8.20
N ALA A 269 -36.18 -2.96 -9.29
CA ALA A 269 -36.99 -3.39 -10.43
C ALA A 269 -36.43 -4.67 -11.08
N PHE A 270 -35.11 -4.78 -11.22
CA PHE A 270 -34.47 -5.97 -11.77
C PHE A 270 -34.61 -7.19 -10.83
N ARG A 271 -34.51 -6.97 -9.52
CA ARG A 271 -34.79 -8.03 -8.51
C ARG A 271 -36.23 -8.52 -8.60
N GLN A 272 -37.20 -7.62 -8.78
CA GLN A 272 -38.60 -8.00 -8.96
C GLN A 272 -38.80 -8.79 -10.27
N ALA A 273 -38.09 -8.43 -11.35
CA ALA A 273 -38.14 -9.20 -12.59
C ALA A 273 -37.61 -10.64 -12.40
N TYR A 274 -36.55 -10.81 -11.59
CA TYR A 274 -36.03 -12.14 -11.22
C TYR A 274 -37.09 -12.96 -10.45
N ALA A 275 -37.73 -12.36 -9.45
CA ALA A 275 -38.81 -13.00 -8.69
C ALA A 275 -40.00 -13.37 -9.57
N ASN A 276 -40.28 -12.58 -10.61
CA ASN A 276 -41.36 -12.82 -11.58
C ASN A 276 -40.98 -13.80 -12.70
N GLY A 277 -39.76 -14.38 -12.66
CA GLY A 277 -39.35 -15.41 -13.63
C GLY A 277 -38.87 -14.89 -14.98
N ILE A 278 -38.22 -13.71 -15.03
CA ILE A 278 -37.60 -13.19 -16.25
C ILE A 278 -36.79 -14.28 -16.97
N SER A 279 -36.80 -14.32 -18.29
CA SER A 279 -35.94 -15.24 -19.05
C SER A 279 -34.45 -14.83 -18.90
N TRP A 280 -33.53 -15.81 -18.93
CA TRP A 280 -32.09 -15.48 -18.93
C TRP A 280 -31.66 -14.62 -20.12
N GLY A 281 -32.32 -14.82 -21.28
CA GLY A 281 -32.08 -13.97 -22.47
C GLY A 281 -32.45 -12.52 -22.22
N ASP A 282 -33.61 -12.25 -21.62
CA ASP A 282 -34.07 -10.90 -21.29
C ASP A 282 -33.23 -10.27 -20.16
N ALA A 283 -32.88 -11.05 -19.14
CA ALA A 283 -32.01 -10.59 -18.06
C ALA A 283 -30.61 -10.14 -18.59
N LYS A 284 -30.00 -10.95 -19.46
CA LYS A 284 -28.72 -10.61 -20.12
C LYS A 284 -28.86 -9.43 -21.07
N LYS A 285 -29.98 -9.31 -21.76
CA LYS A 285 -30.26 -8.14 -22.63
C LYS A 285 -30.34 -6.86 -21.79
N GLN A 286 -31.07 -6.87 -20.65
CA GLN A 286 -31.15 -5.72 -19.76
C GLN A 286 -29.76 -5.37 -19.18
N LEU A 287 -28.95 -6.39 -18.80
CA LEU A 287 -27.57 -6.18 -18.35
C LEU A 287 -26.74 -5.50 -19.43
N TYR A 288 -26.76 -6.01 -20.65
CA TYR A 288 -26.04 -5.40 -21.78
C TYR A 288 -26.42 -3.93 -21.97
N GLU A 289 -27.76 -3.64 -22.04
CA GLU A 289 -28.26 -2.29 -22.24
C GLU A 289 -27.86 -1.35 -21.09
N ARG A 290 -27.82 -1.88 -19.84
CA ARG A 290 -27.40 -1.09 -18.69
C ARG A 290 -25.92 -0.74 -18.72
N ILE A 291 -25.07 -1.71 -19.04
CA ILE A 291 -23.63 -1.48 -19.18
C ILE A 291 -23.36 -0.52 -20.34
N ASP A 292 -23.95 -0.76 -21.53
CA ASP A 292 -23.67 0.06 -22.71
C ASP A 292 -24.12 1.51 -22.53
N ARG A 293 -25.18 1.78 -21.76
CA ARG A 293 -25.61 3.15 -21.43
C ARG A 293 -24.50 3.95 -20.75
N ASP A 294 -23.75 3.37 -19.82
CA ASP A 294 -22.66 4.05 -19.13
C ASP A 294 -21.37 4.06 -19.95
N VAL A 295 -21.10 2.93 -20.61
CA VAL A 295 -19.80 2.72 -21.28
C VAL A 295 -19.74 3.35 -22.68
N ALA A 296 -20.87 3.44 -23.41
CA ALA A 296 -20.85 3.95 -24.80
C ALA A 296 -20.25 5.37 -24.92
N PRO A 297 -20.64 6.37 -24.09
CA PRO A 297 -20.04 7.70 -24.17
C PRO A 297 -18.54 7.72 -23.82
N MET A 298 -18.11 6.80 -22.96
CA MET A 298 -16.69 6.65 -22.63
C MET A 298 -15.92 5.92 -23.72
N ARG A 299 -16.55 4.96 -24.41
CA ARG A 299 -15.95 4.23 -25.52
C ARG A 299 -15.57 5.17 -26.67
N ASP A 300 -16.45 6.08 -27.04
CA ASP A 300 -16.17 7.06 -28.10
C ASP A 300 -14.96 7.93 -27.75
N ARG A 301 -14.86 8.36 -26.49
CA ARG A 301 -13.67 9.09 -25.99
C ARG A 301 -12.40 8.22 -25.96
N TYR A 302 -12.55 6.97 -25.52
CA TYR A 302 -11.43 6.02 -25.49
C TYR A 302 -10.86 5.77 -26.89
N GLU A 303 -11.71 5.54 -27.88
CA GLU A 303 -11.30 5.35 -29.27
C GLU A 303 -10.58 6.58 -29.82
N ALA A 304 -11.05 7.78 -29.50
CA ALA A 304 -10.38 9.03 -29.86
C ALA A 304 -8.98 9.14 -29.23
N PHE A 305 -8.83 8.79 -27.95
CA PHE A 305 -7.52 8.77 -27.27
C PHE A 305 -6.57 7.72 -27.85
N ILE A 306 -7.06 6.52 -28.15
CA ILE A 306 -6.25 5.48 -28.78
C ILE A 306 -5.79 5.87 -30.19
N ALA A 307 -6.61 6.62 -30.91
CA ALA A 307 -6.25 7.14 -32.23
C ALA A 307 -5.22 8.29 -32.18
N ASP A 308 -5.05 8.94 -31.02
CA ASP A 308 -4.07 10.01 -30.81
C ASP A 308 -3.15 9.71 -29.58
N PRO A 309 -2.20 8.77 -29.70
CA PRO A 309 -1.26 8.45 -28.63
C PRO A 309 -0.37 9.63 -28.22
N ALA A 310 -0.14 10.60 -29.13
CA ALA A 310 0.67 11.78 -28.84
C ALA A 310 -0.01 12.68 -27.78
N HIS A 311 -1.33 12.80 -27.84
CA HIS A 311 -2.08 13.54 -26.84
C HIS A 311 -1.93 12.90 -25.43
N ILE A 312 -2.01 11.57 -25.34
CA ILE A 312 -1.79 10.85 -24.07
C ILE A 312 -0.37 11.05 -23.58
N GLU A 313 0.64 10.89 -24.44
CA GLU A 313 2.05 11.11 -24.07
C GLU A 313 2.27 12.52 -23.51
N ASN A 314 1.76 13.55 -24.19
CA ASN A 314 1.88 14.93 -23.72
C ASN A 314 1.18 15.14 -22.36
N THR A 315 0.04 14.50 -22.14
CA THR A 315 -0.69 14.54 -20.87
C THR A 315 0.13 13.91 -19.73
N LEU A 316 0.72 12.74 -19.97
CA LEU A 316 1.56 12.04 -18.98
C LEU A 316 2.84 12.82 -18.67
N GLN A 317 3.49 13.41 -19.68
CA GLN A 317 4.68 14.24 -19.50
C GLN A 317 4.37 15.53 -18.72
N ALA A 318 3.24 16.17 -18.98
CA ALA A 318 2.77 17.30 -18.18
C ALA A 318 2.53 16.90 -16.72
N GLY A 319 1.92 15.72 -16.50
CA GLY A 319 1.73 15.15 -15.18
C GLY A 319 3.04 14.80 -14.48
N ALA A 320 3.98 14.22 -15.21
CA ALA A 320 5.32 13.91 -14.70
C ALA A 320 6.06 15.17 -14.25
N LYS A 321 5.93 16.28 -15.00
CA LYS A 321 6.50 17.56 -14.57
C LYS A 321 5.88 18.03 -13.25
N LYS A 322 4.55 18.02 -13.12
CA LYS A 322 3.85 18.35 -11.86
C LYS A 322 4.32 17.44 -10.71
N ALA A 323 4.50 16.13 -10.95
CA ALA A 323 4.97 15.17 -9.97
C ALA A 323 6.42 15.47 -9.53
N ARG A 324 7.31 15.78 -10.47
CA ARG A 324 8.71 16.10 -10.20
C ARG A 324 8.91 17.41 -9.46
N ASP A 325 7.97 18.35 -9.55
CA ASP A 325 7.98 19.58 -8.73
C ASP A 325 7.86 19.24 -7.23
N VAL A 326 7.28 18.09 -6.88
CA VAL A 326 7.22 17.56 -5.52
C VAL A 326 8.41 16.64 -5.21
N ALA A 327 8.76 15.75 -6.13
CA ALA A 327 9.78 14.71 -5.95
C ALA A 327 11.20 15.29 -5.82
N ILE A 328 11.59 16.22 -6.68
CA ILE A 328 12.94 16.80 -6.70
C ILE A 328 13.30 17.49 -5.38
N PRO A 329 12.47 18.37 -4.80
CA PRO A 329 12.77 18.99 -3.50
C PRO A 329 12.91 17.97 -2.37
N LEU A 330 12.04 16.96 -2.33
CA LEU A 330 12.12 15.89 -1.34
C LEU A 330 13.43 15.11 -1.50
N MET A 331 13.74 14.64 -2.71
CA MET A 331 14.99 13.89 -2.95
C MET A 331 16.23 14.69 -2.60
N ARG A 332 16.24 16.00 -2.83
CA ARG A 332 17.36 16.87 -2.38
C ARG A 332 17.52 16.82 -0.86
N GLN A 333 16.43 16.88 -0.11
CA GLN A 333 16.44 16.77 1.36
C GLN A 333 16.95 15.39 1.80
N LEU A 334 16.44 14.31 1.19
CA LEU A 334 16.83 12.93 1.51
C LEU A 334 18.32 12.68 1.21
N ARG A 335 18.81 13.09 0.04
CA ARG A 335 20.25 13.01 -0.31
C ARG A 335 21.11 13.72 0.73
N SER A 336 20.73 14.92 1.13
CA SER A 336 21.45 15.67 2.17
C SER A 336 21.45 14.95 3.51
N ALA A 337 20.31 14.38 3.90
CA ALA A 337 20.16 13.68 5.18
C ALA A 337 21.00 12.40 5.27
N VAL A 338 21.10 11.63 4.18
CA VAL A 338 21.92 10.42 4.10
C VAL A 338 23.39 10.69 3.77
N GLY A 339 23.79 11.96 3.59
CA GLY A 339 25.17 12.37 3.31
C GLY A 339 25.57 12.39 1.83
N LEU A 340 24.63 12.12 0.90
CA LEU A 340 24.83 12.19 -0.55
C LEU A 340 24.66 13.62 -1.06
N ARG A 341 25.61 14.51 -0.74
CA ARG A 341 25.58 15.93 -1.10
C ARG A 341 26.86 16.35 -1.82
N ARG A 342 26.86 17.53 -2.42
CA ARG A 342 28.06 18.08 -3.04
C ARG A 342 29.12 18.36 -1.96
N LEU A 343 30.36 17.97 -2.22
CA LEU A 343 31.49 18.18 -1.29
C LEU A 343 31.71 19.66 -0.98
N SER A 344 31.44 20.56 -1.94
CA SER A 344 31.48 22.01 -1.75
C SER A 344 30.46 22.57 -0.75
N GLU A 345 29.39 21.82 -0.45
CA GLU A 345 28.38 22.20 0.53
C GLU A 345 28.76 21.73 1.95
N SER A 346 29.90 21.05 2.09
CA SER A 346 30.39 20.51 3.38
C SER A 346 30.87 21.58 4.37
N GLY A 347 30.88 22.87 4.01
CA GLY A 347 31.25 23.98 4.87
C GLY A 347 30.37 24.21 6.10
N SER A 348 29.28 23.46 6.30
CA SER A 348 28.38 23.57 7.45
C SER A 348 28.28 22.26 8.25
N LEU A 349 29.37 21.47 8.36
CA LEU A 349 29.42 20.37 9.32
C LEU A 349 29.72 20.83 10.76
N ALA A 350 29.95 22.12 10.98
CA ALA A 350 30.02 22.66 12.33
C ALA A 350 28.58 22.72 12.90
N GLY A 351 28.19 21.69 13.66
CA GLY A 351 27.11 21.79 14.63
C GLY A 351 25.76 21.17 14.31
N LYS A 352 25.66 20.10 13.50
CA LYS A 352 24.60 19.13 13.79
C LYS A 352 25.20 18.07 14.71
N GLN A 353 24.98 18.27 16.02
CA GLN A 353 24.99 17.18 17.00
C GLN A 353 24.31 15.99 16.33
N LYS A 354 24.95 14.79 16.39
CA LYS A 354 24.23 13.54 16.22
C LYS A 354 22.88 13.72 16.90
N PRO A 355 21.74 13.30 16.27
CA PRO A 355 20.49 13.31 17.01
C PRO A 355 20.85 12.68 18.34
N THR A 356 20.68 13.43 19.40
CA THR A 356 20.88 12.95 20.74
C THR A 356 20.05 11.68 20.77
N LYS A 357 20.71 10.51 20.80
CA LYS A 357 20.02 9.26 21.14
C LYS A 357 19.13 9.67 22.26
N SER A 358 17.82 9.43 22.10
CA SER A 358 16.88 9.71 23.19
C SER A 358 17.57 9.21 24.45
N VAL A 359 17.79 10.12 25.43
CA VAL A 359 18.60 9.90 26.60
C VAL A 359 17.79 8.98 27.53
N ILE A 360 17.47 7.79 27.04
CA ILE A 360 16.71 6.78 27.76
C ILE A 360 17.62 5.55 27.89
N PRO A 361 17.92 5.13 29.12
CA PRO A 361 18.59 3.87 29.38
C PRO A 361 17.87 2.71 28.66
N SER A 362 18.56 1.69 28.24
CA SER A 362 17.93 0.62 27.45
C SER A 362 18.17 -0.76 28.04
N PHE A 363 17.11 -1.57 28.13
CA PHE A 363 17.22 -2.98 28.39
C PHE A 363 17.53 -3.75 27.10
N LYS A 364 18.51 -4.69 27.19
CA LYS A 364 18.80 -5.65 26.11
C LYS A 364 18.70 -7.05 26.66
N GLN A 365 17.85 -7.87 26.08
CA GLN A 365 17.75 -9.30 26.32
C GLN A 365 18.60 -10.07 25.32
N TYR A 366 19.30 -11.12 25.73
CA TYR A 366 20.17 -11.92 24.88
C TYR A 366 20.25 -13.36 25.43
N ARG A 367 20.75 -14.27 24.60
CA ARG A 367 20.98 -15.67 24.97
C ARG A 367 22.48 -15.93 24.94
N GLU A 368 22.97 -16.66 25.97
CA GLU A 368 24.36 -17.05 26.06
C GLU A 368 24.60 -18.50 25.60
N ALA A 369 25.87 -18.88 25.55
CA ALA A 369 26.28 -20.21 25.09
C ALA A 369 25.79 -21.37 26.00
N ASP A 370 25.46 -21.08 27.25
CA ASP A 370 24.84 -22.02 28.18
C ASP A 370 23.36 -22.28 27.90
N GLY A 371 22.80 -21.63 26.86
CA GLY A 371 21.44 -21.80 26.45
C GLY A 371 20.42 -20.98 27.24
N GLN A 372 20.84 -20.26 28.29
CA GLN A 372 19.97 -19.44 29.12
C GLN A 372 19.79 -18.03 28.56
N PHE A 373 18.74 -17.36 29.02
CA PHE A 373 18.38 -16.00 28.62
C PHE A 373 18.77 -15.02 29.72
N TYR A 374 19.43 -13.94 29.30
CA TYR A 374 19.90 -12.87 30.16
C TYR A 374 19.35 -11.54 29.71
N PHE A 375 19.38 -10.56 30.60
CA PHE A 375 19.19 -9.17 30.20
C PHE A 375 20.20 -8.26 30.88
N LYS A 376 20.44 -7.11 30.28
CA LYS A 376 21.23 -6.01 30.82
C LYS A 376 20.57 -4.67 30.62
N LEU A 377 20.72 -3.76 31.57
CA LEU A 377 20.40 -2.35 31.44
C LEU A 377 21.71 -1.59 31.21
N THR A 378 21.71 -0.78 30.16
CA THR A 378 22.84 0.13 29.84
C THR A 378 22.35 1.56 29.92
N ASP A 379 23.24 2.48 30.27
CA ASP A 379 22.98 3.90 30.15
C ASP A 379 23.07 4.37 28.70
N VAL A 380 22.93 5.67 28.52
CA VAL A 380 22.95 6.35 27.21
C VAL A 380 24.29 6.22 26.47
N ASP A 381 25.39 6.06 27.22
CA ASP A 381 26.75 5.88 26.68
C ASP A 381 27.07 4.41 26.41
N GLY A 382 26.16 3.48 26.77
CA GLY A 382 26.31 2.04 26.60
C GLY A 382 27.01 1.36 27.79
N GLU A 383 27.26 2.08 28.88
CA GLU A 383 27.87 1.54 30.09
C GLU A 383 26.88 0.64 30.83
N LEU A 384 27.35 -0.50 31.32
CA LEU A 384 26.56 -1.50 32.03
C LEU A 384 26.14 -1.00 33.40
N LEU A 385 24.83 -0.89 33.66
CA LEU A 385 24.25 -0.46 34.93
C LEU A 385 23.85 -1.66 35.80
N LEU A 386 23.17 -2.66 35.21
CA LEU A 386 22.84 -3.93 35.87
C LEU A 386 22.74 -5.05 34.84
N GLN A 387 22.88 -6.28 35.31
CA GLN A 387 22.77 -7.52 34.55
C GLN A 387 22.02 -8.57 35.37
N SER A 388 21.22 -9.37 34.68
CA SER A 388 20.49 -10.48 35.33
C SER A 388 21.33 -11.73 35.49
N VAL A 389 20.87 -12.65 36.35
CA VAL A 389 21.21 -14.07 36.28
C VAL A 389 20.55 -14.72 35.06
N GLY A 390 20.92 -15.99 34.74
CA GLY A 390 20.32 -16.74 33.64
C GLY A 390 18.88 -17.19 33.93
N PHE A 391 18.02 -17.14 32.90
CA PHE A 391 16.65 -17.63 32.94
C PHE A 391 16.46 -18.75 31.90
N PRO A 392 15.64 -19.78 32.21
CA PRO A 392 15.41 -20.90 31.29
C PRO A 392 14.59 -20.52 30.07
N ALA A 393 13.73 -19.47 30.15
CA ALA A 393 12.90 -19.02 29.08
C ALA A 393 12.98 -17.50 28.84
N PRO A 394 12.85 -17.02 27.60
CA PRO A 394 12.92 -15.59 27.29
C PRO A 394 11.77 -14.78 27.95
N LYS A 395 10.61 -15.41 28.16
CA LYS A 395 9.46 -14.80 28.83
C LYS A 395 9.75 -14.46 30.28
N ASP A 396 10.53 -15.28 30.99
CA ASP A 396 10.89 -15.07 32.40
C ASP A 396 11.80 -13.84 32.53
N ALA A 397 12.83 -13.73 31.68
CA ALA A 397 13.68 -12.56 31.63
C ALA A 397 12.88 -11.28 31.25
N GLY A 398 11.98 -11.36 30.28
CA GLY A 398 11.12 -10.26 29.89
C GLY A 398 10.17 -9.79 31.01
N SER A 399 9.61 -10.73 31.79
CA SER A 399 8.77 -10.40 32.96
C SER A 399 9.53 -9.59 34.01
N VAL A 400 10.78 -9.96 34.30
CA VAL A 400 11.63 -9.23 35.25
C VAL A 400 11.96 -7.82 34.75
N ILE A 401 12.25 -7.67 33.43
CA ILE A 401 12.46 -6.36 32.81
C ILE A 401 11.23 -5.48 33.03
N THR A 402 10.03 -5.99 32.73
CA THR A 402 8.77 -5.24 32.86
C THR A 402 8.55 -4.81 34.33
N GLN A 403 8.82 -5.70 35.30
CA GLN A 403 8.71 -5.37 36.71
C GLN A 403 9.68 -4.27 37.13
N LEU A 404 10.93 -4.30 36.65
CA LEU A 404 11.93 -3.26 36.92
C LEU A 404 11.52 -1.91 36.29
N GLN A 405 10.98 -1.92 35.10
CA GLN A 405 10.53 -0.70 34.43
C GLN A 405 9.35 -0.02 35.11
N LEU A 406 8.40 -0.81 35.64
CA LEU A 406 7.21 -0.30 36.28
C LEU A 406 7.41 0.01 37.77
N GLY A 407 8.21 -0.77 38.47
CA GLY A 407 8.35 -0.70 39.91
C GLY A 407 9.56 0.09 40.43
N GLY A 408 10.47 0.48 39.53
CA GLY A 408 11.62 1.34 39.89
C GLY A 408 12.46 0.83 41.08
N GLU A 409 12.67 1.69 42.07
CA GLU A 409 13.50 1.38 43.25
C GLU A 409 12.99 0.18 44.03
N ARG A 410 11.67 0.08 44.23
CA ARG A 410 11.06 -1.02 44.99
C ARG A 410 11.27 -2.35 44.27
N ALA A 411 11.05 -2.37 42.94
CA ALA A 411 11.28 -3.58 42.16
C ALA A 411 12.76 -3.99 42.11
N LEU A 412 13.69 -3.04 42.12
CA LEU A 412 15.12 -3.32 42.18
C LEU A 412 15.51 -4.03 43.48
N ALA A 413 14.90 -3.66 44.61
CA ALA A 413 15.12 -4.34 45.91
C ALA A 413 14.47 -5.73 45.94
N ASP A 414 13.21 -5.85 45.48
CA ASP A 414 12.45 -7.10 45.50
C ASP A 414 13.04 -8.18 44.57
N LEU A 415 13.73 -7.76 43.52
CA LEU A 415 14.29 -8.64 42.48
C LEU A 415 15.81 -8.80 42.57
N GLU A 416 16.44 -8.38 43.67
CA GLU A 416 17.90 -8.40 43.83
C GLU A 416 18.50 -9.80 43.64
N ALA A 417 17.81 -10.86 44.07
CA ALA A 417 18.23 -12.25 43.87
C ALA A 417 18.25 -12.71 42.39
N LYS A 418 17.62 -11.96 41.50
CA LYS A 418 17.59 -12.21 40.05
C LYS A 418 18.60 -11.36 39.27
N LEU A 419 19.41 -10.59 39.98
CA LEU A 419 20.41 -9.68 39.37
C LEU A 419 21.81 -10.08 39.85
N LEU A 420 22.82 -9.79 39.05
CA LEU A 420 24.20 -9.91 39.48
C LEU A 420 24.53 -8.80 40.50
N PRO A 421 25.48 -9.06 41.46
CA PRO A 421 25.86 -8.06 42.45
C PRO A 421 26.32 -6.75 41.81
N MET A 422 25.82 -5.63 42.34
CA MET A 422 26.18 -4.28 41.92
C MET A 422 26.94 -3.55 43.00
N ASN A 423 27.94 -2.77 42.63
CA ASN A 423 28.56 -1.85 43.57
C ASN A 423 27.63 -0.64 43.88
N PRO A 424 27.84 0.13 44.93
CA PRO A 424 26.98 1.23 45.31
C PRO A 424 26.80 2.29 44.25
N ALA A 425 27.85 2.58 43.47
CA ALA A 425 27.77 3.57 42.37
C ALA A 425 26.93 3.06 41.22
N GLN A 426 27.07 1.79 40.84
CA GLN A 426 26.21 1.15 39.81
C GLN A 426 24.74 1.11 40.26
N ARG A 427 24.47 0.78 41.54
CA ARG A 427 23.10 0.77 42.07
C ARG A 427 22.43 2.15 41.99
N LEU A 428 23.18 3.19 42.34
CA LEU A 428 22.64 4.56 42.26
C LEU A 428 22.29 4.94 40.80
N ARG A 429 23.17 4.63 39.87
CA ARG A 429 22.95 4.90 38.43
C ARG A 429 21.80 4.05 37.85
N ALA A 430 21.69 2.81 38.25
CA ALA A 430 20.59 1.94 37.88
C ALA A 430 19.22 2.49 38.35
N LEU A 431 19.15 3.01 39.59
CA LEU A 431 17.98 3.66 40.15
C LEU A 431 17.58 4.92 39.34
N GLN A 432 18.57 5.75 38.99
CA GLN A 432 18.34 6.92 38.15
C GLN A 432 17.82 6.51 36.74
N ALA A 433 18.38 5.45 36.19
CA ALA A 433 17.93 4.94 34.89
C ALA A 433 16.50 4.37 34.95
N LEU A 434 16.15 3.66 36.01
CA LEU A 434 14.81 3.10 36.20
C LEU A 434 13.74 4.18 36.42
N SER A 435 14.08 5.32 37.06
CA SER A 435 13.15 6.43 37.26
C SER A 435 12.68 7.07 35.95
N VAL A 436 13.52 7.01 34.91
CA VAL A 436 13.17 7.52 33.57
C VAL A 436 12.05 6.68 32.93
N PHE A 437 12.06 5.35 33.11
CA PHE A 437 10.99 4.50 32.60
C PHE A 437 9.65 4.72 33.33
N ALA A 438 9.69 4.91 34.64
CA ALA A 438 8.48 5.17 35.42
C ALA A 438 7.79 6.49 35.04
N GLN A 439 8.57 7.50 34.64
CA GLN A 439 8.04 8.80 34.17
C GLN A 439 7.50 8.75 32.73
N ALA A 440 7.97 7.83 31.91
CA ALA A 440 7.50 7.71 30.52
C ALA A 440 6.18 6.93 30.37
N THR A 441 5.67 6.34 31.46
CA THR A 441 4.45 5.51 31.47
C THR A 441 3.23 6.27 32.01
N HIS A 442 3.38 7.54 32.40
CA HIS A 442 2.35 8.49 32.77
C HIS A 442 2.23 9.60 31.71
#